data_dca1fa49a1901ff6767af36b21c15d4c
#
_entry.id   dca1fa49a1901ff6767af36b21c15d4c
#
_cell.length_a   1.000
_cell.length_b   1.000
_cell.length_c   1.000
_cell.angle_alpha   90.00
_cell.angle_beta   90.00
_cell.angle_gamma   90.00
#
_symmetry.space_group_name_H-M   'P 1'
#
loop_
_entity.id
_entity.type
_entity.pdbx_description
1 polymer ?
#
loop_
_entity_poly.entity_id
_entity_poly.type
_entity_poly.pdbx_seq_one_letter_code
_entity_poly.pdbx_strand_id
1 'polypeptide(L)'
;TACGSKDDGNTTDDGTETYEMVISHDEIIDSPIHRGLEAFKEYVETESQGRISVKLYPNGELGSAENAVDMISRGTVQVTNCNSDILSSYNDKLTFLCLPFLFDNYDQAYEVACDPNGALHKLYQEEANKSGFYVLGFPYLGARALTNNIREVKTADDMKGLKIRVKNSDMSVATFDALGCNVTPLAYSEVYTALQQNVVDGQDNPAINVVNMKFMDVQKYYSDLGHDMNISITVCDYDWLMNLPEDLRDIVITGGELYGGKQISEETYAQEQECLKTI
;
A
#
# COMPACT_ATOMS: atom_id res chain seq x y z
N THR A 1 24.21 30.97 12.15
CA THR A 1 23.87 31.11 10.72
C THR A 1 22.58 30.35 10.50
N ALA A 2 21.51 31.10 10.21
CA ALA A 2 20.15 30.63 10.10
C ALA A 2 20.01 29.57 8.99
N CYS A 3 19.47 28.40 9.34
CA CYS A 3 18.81 27.50 8.39
C CYS A 3 17.47 28.16 8.03
N GLY A 4 17.33 28.59 6.79
CA GLY A 4 16.06 29.06 6.27
C GLY A 4 15.09 27.88 6.16
N SER A 5 13.91 28.02 6.76
CA SER A 5 12.74 27.23 6.44
C SER A 5 12.48 27.36 4.93
N LYS A 6 12.41 26.27 4.20
CA LYS A 6 11.82 26.26 2.86
C LYS A 6 10.34 26.58 3.03
N ASP A 7 9.95 27.72 2.55
CA ASP A 7 8.57 28.15 2.40
C ASP A 7 8.07 27.49 1.12
N ASP A 8 7.35 26.38 1.23
CA ASP A 8 6.86 25.60 0.08
C ASP A 8 5.51 26.16 -0.47
N GLY A 9 5.09 27.34 0.00
CA GLY A 9 3.90 28.05 -0.49
C GLY A 9 4.23 28.98 -1.67
N ASN A 10 3.52 28.82 -2.78
CA ASN A 10 3.54 29.78 -3.88
C ASN A 10 2.34 30.72 -3.72
N THR A 11 2.50 32.02 -3.90
CA THR A 11 1.41 32.98 -3.78
C THR A 11 0.84 33.30 -5.16
N THR A 12 -0.49 33.25 -5.29
CA THR A 12 -1.19 33.72 -6.49
C THR A 12 -1.21 35.26 -6.58
N ASP A 13 -1.57 35.81 -7.75
CA ASP A 13 -1.63 37.29 -7.99
C ASP A 13 -2.59 38.02 -7.03
N ASP A 14 -3.53 37.32 -6.38
CA ASP A 14 -4.46 37.83 -5.38
C ASP A 14 -3.98 37.68 -3.91
N GLY A 15 -2.78 37.15 -3.70
CA GLY A 15 -2.18 36.95 -2.38
C GLY A 15 -2.59 35.64 -1.67
N THR A 16 -3.28 34.72 -2.36
CA THR A 16 -3.67 33.44 -1.79
C THR A 16 -2.50 32.46 -1.85
N GLU A 17 -2.15 31.84 -0.72
CA GLU A 17 -1.13 30.79 -0.66
C GLU A 17 -1.64 29.52 -1.32
N THR A 18 -0.80 28.94 -2.19
CA THR A 18 -1.06 27.67 -2.88
C THR A 18 0.01 26.65 -2.56
N TYR A 19 -0.39 25.38 -2.54
CA TYR A 19 0.46 24.23 -2.18
C TYR A 19 0.46 23.20 -3.30
N GLU A 20 1.55 22.47 -3.47
CA GLU A 20 1.63 21.34 -4.37
C GLU A 20 1.60 20.05 -3.55
N MET A 21 0.82 19.06 -3.99
CA MET A 21 0.80 17.70 -3.46
C MET A 21 1.16 16.72 -4.56
N VAL A 22 2.25 16.01 -4.39
CA VAL A 22 2.69 14.93 -5.30
C VAL A 22 2.26 13.60 -4.69
N ILE A 23 1.47 12.84 -5.46
CA ILE A 23 1.06 11.47 -5.13
C ILE A 23 1.79 10.50 -6.06
N SER A 24 2.35 9.42 -5.54
CA SER A 24 2.97 8.35 -6.32
C SER A 24 2.49 6.98 -5.87
N HIS A 25 2.33 6.04 -6.81
CA HIS A 25 2.09 4.63 -6.52
C HIS A 25 2.57 3.74 -7.67
N ASP A 26 2.84 2.47 -7.39
CA ASP A 26 3.38 1.52 -8.38
C ASP A 26 2.33 0.55 -8.97
N GLU A 27 1.07 0.72 -8.62
CA GLU A 27 -0.05 -0.05 -9.17
C GLU A 27 -0.52 0.49 -10.53
N ILE A 28 -1.15 -0.38 -11.33
CA ILE A 28 -1.70 -0.01 -12.64
C ILE A 28 -2.91 0.92 -12.53
N ILE A 29 -3.21 1.66 -13.60
CA ILE A 29 -4.31 2.63 -13.65
C ILE A 29 -5.70 2.00 -13.50
N ASP A 30 -5.86 0.70 -13.78
CA ASP A 30 -7.12 -0.01 -13.60
C ASP A 30 -7.28 -0.59 -12.17
N SER A 31 -6.38 -0.29 -11.25
CA SER A 31 -6.44 -0.78 -9.86
C SER A 31 -7.39 0.05 -9.00
N PRO A 32 -7.99 -0.54 -7.94
CA PRO A 32 -8.74 0.20 -6.94
C PRO A 32 -7.90 1.30 -6.26
N ILE A 33 -6.59 1.06 -6.07
CA ILE A 33 -5.66 2.06 -5.50
C ILE A 33 -5.62 3.30 -6.38
N HIS A 34 -5.41 3.15 -7.69
CA HIS A 34 -5.37 4.30 -8.59
C HIS A 34 -6.67 5.08 -8.57
N ARG A 35 -7.82 4.39 -8.71
CA ARG A 35 -9.14 5.05 -8.70
C ARG A 35 -9.41 5.80 -7.38
N GLY A 36 -9.05 5.21 -6.25
CA GLY A 36 -9.19 5.88 -4.96
C GLY A 36 -8.28 7.11 -4.83
N LEU A 37 -7.03 7.02 -5.28
CA LEU A 37 -6.09 8.15 -5.25
C LEU A 37 -6.46 9.25 -6.28
N GLU A 38 -7.07 8.88 -7.41
CA GLU A 38 -7.62 9.84 -8.38
C GLU A 38 -8.83 10.57 -7.79
N ALA A 39 -9.75 9.86 -7.13
CA ALA A 39 -10.86 10.47 -6.41
C ALA A 39 -10.39 11.35 -5.24
N PHE A 40 -9.33 10.93 -4.54
CA PHE A 40 -8.68 11.74 -3.51
C PHE A 40 -8.12 13.05 -4.09
N LYS A 41 -7.41 12.98 -5.21
CA LYS A 41 -6.93 14.15 -5.93
C LYS A 41 -8.08 15.11 -6.27
N GLU A 42 -9.14 14.62 -6.92
CA GLU A 42 -10.29 15.43 -7.32
C GLU A 42 -10.96 16.09 -6.11
N TYR A 43 -11.11 15.37 -5.02
CA TYR A 43 -11.66 15.87 -3.77
C TYR A 43 -10.81 17.02 -3.20
N VAL A 44 -9.50 16.81 -3.06
CA VAL A 44 -8.58 17.80 -2.49
C VAL A 44 -8.55 19.07 -3.35
N GLU A 45 -8.45 18.94 -4.68
CA GLU A 45 -8.44 20.11 -5.58
C GLU A 45 -9.76 20.88 -5.52
N THR A 46 -10.89 20.18 -5.42
CA THR A 46 -12.23 20.78 -5.37
C THR A 46 -12.48 21.49 -4.03
N GLU A 47 -12.31 20.77 -2.92
CA GLU A 47 -12.62 21.31 -1.58
C GLU A 47 -11.65 22.43 -1.16
N SER A 48 -10.38 22.34 -1.58
CA SER A 48 -9.41 23.42 -1.37
C SER A 48 -9.63 24.62 -2.29
N GLN A 49 -10.60 24.55 -3.23
CA GLN A 49 -10.85 25.57 -4.25
C GLN A 49 -9.59 25.90 -5.08
N GLY A 50 -8.77 24.86 -5.35
CA GLY A 50 -7.53 24.98 -6.10
C GLY A 50 -6.35 25.53 -5.29
N ARG A 51 -6.47 25.70 -3.97
CA ARG A 51 -5.34 26.09 -3.10
C ARG A 51 -4.32 24.94 -2.96
N ILE A 52 -4.74 23.69 -3.15
CA ILE A 52 -3.83 22.55 -3.29
C ILE A 52 -3.96 22.05 -4.73
N SER A 53 -2.85 22.02 -5.48
CA SER A 53 -2.78 21.38 -6.79
C SER A 53 -2.14 20.00 -6.66
N VAL A 54 -2.73 18.98 -7.28
CA VAL A 54 -2.30 17.59 -7.10
C VAL A 54 -1.74 16.99 -8.37
N LYS A 55 -0.52 16.43 -8.28
CA LYS A 55 0.11 15.64 -9.34
C LYS A 55 0.10 14.17 -8.94
N LEU A 56 -0.52 13.31 -9.75
CA LEU A 56 -0.59 11.87 -9.52
C LEU A 56 0.29 11.14 -10.54
N TYR A 57 1.23 10.33 -10.04
CA TYR A 57 2.17 9.50 -10.81
C TYR A 57 1.90 8.01 -10.56
N PRO A 58 1.17 7.32 -11.46
CA PRO A 58 0.86 5.89 -11.35
C PRO A 58 1.97 4.99 -11.91
N ASN A 59 1.73 3.67 -11.93
CA ASN A 59 2.57 2.64 -12.60
C ASN A 59 4.05 2.67 -12.21
N GLY A 60 4.42 3.19 -11.05
CA GLY A 60 5.82 3.29 -10.65
C GLY A 60 6.63 4.30 -11.46
N GLU A 61 6.01 5.34 -12.03
CA GLU A 61 6.70 6.38 -12.79
C GLU A 61 7.82 7.07 -11.99
N LEU A 62 7.66 7.16 -10.66
CA LEU A 62 8.68 7.68 -9.75
C LEU A 62 9.46 6.57 -9.03
N GLY A 63 9.24 5.31 -9.37
CA GLY A 63 9.87 4.14 -8.75
C GLY A 63 8.89 3.25 -8.00
N SER A 64 9.41 2.30 -7.22
CA SER A 64 8.62 1.38 -6.40
C SER A 64 7.97 2.08 -5.21
N ALA A 65 7.09 1.37 -4.48
CA ALA A 65 6.49 1.88 -3.24
C ALA A 65 7.56 2.24 -2.19
N GLU A 66 8.63 1.47 -2.07
CA GLU A 66 9.77 1.79 -1.17
C GLU A 66 10.46 3.10 -1.58
N ASN A 67 10.66 3.32 -2.90
CA ASN A 67 11.20 4.58 -3.40
C ASN A 67 10.27 5.75 -3.08
N ALA A 68 8.96 5.59 -3.23
CA ALA A 68 7.99 6.63 -2.92
C ALA A 68 8.00 7.01 -1.43
N VAL A 69 8.10 6.01 -0.52
CA VAL A 69 8.23 6.26 0.93
C VAL A 69 9.54 6.98 1.26
N ASP A 70 10.65 6.60 0.63
CA ASP A 70 11.94 7.32 0.78
C ASP A 70 11.84 8.77 0.26
N MET A 71 11.09 9.01 -0.83
CA MET A 71 10.85 10.36 -1.35
C MET A 71 9.95 11.19 -0.42
N ILE A 72 8.99 10.58 0.29
CA ILE A 72 8.22 11.23 1.37
C ILE A 72 9.17 11.68 2.48
N SER A 73 10.05 10.82 2.96
CA SER A 73 11.01 11.17 4.02
C SER A 73 11.96 12.32 3.64
N ARG A 74 12.06 12.64 2.34
CA ARG A 74 12.86 13.75 1.79
C ARG A 74 12.01 14.96 1.38
N GLY A 75 10.68 14.91 1.55
CA GLY A 75 9.75 15.98 1.20
C GLY A 75 9.53 16.20 -0.31
N THR A 76 9.87 15.23 -1.17
CA THR A 76 9.73 15.34 -2.63
C THR A 76 8.47 14.68 -3.19
N VAL A 77 7.85 13.79 -2.43
CA VAL A 77 6.51 13.23 -2.63
C VAL A 77 5.74 13.47 -1.35
N GLN A 78 4.47 13.84 -1.44
CA GLN A 78 3.66 14.08 -0.25
C GLN A 78 2.80 12.90 0.14
N VAL A 79 2.36 12.08 -0.81
CA VAL A 79 1.47 10.94 -0.53
C VAL A 79 1.86 9.72 -1.36
N THR A 80 1.80 8.54 -0.75
CA THR A 80 1.85 7.25 -1.46
C THR A 80 0.88 6.25 -0.82
N ASN A 81 0.50 5.23 -1.60
CA ASN A 81 -0.05 3.99 -1.05
C ASN A 81 1.03 2.91 -1.09
N CYS A 82 1.21 2.22 0.01
CA CYS A 82 2.21 1.16 0.12
C CYS A 82 1.78 0.07 1.11
N ASN A 83 2.40 -1.09 1.04
CA ASN A 83 2.22 -2.10 2.08
C ASN A 83 2.69 -1.56 3.44
N SER A 84 1.95 -1.90 4.49
CA SER A 84 2.22 -1.41 5.85
C SER A 84 3.59 -1.81 6.40
N ASP A 85 4.18 -2.88 5.90
CA ASP A 85 5.50 -3.36 6.28
C ASP A 85 6.67 -2.49 5.76
N ILE A 86 6.47 -1.67 4.74
CA ILE A 86 7.53 -0.78 4.24
C ILE A 86 7.95 0.23 5.31
N LEU A 87 7.00 0.72 6.14
CA LEU A 87 7.33 1.62 7.24
C LEU A 87 8.09 0.94 8.39
N SER A 88 8.15 -0.38 8.44
CA SER A 88 8.93 -1.09 9.45
C SER A 88 10.44 -0.78 9.37
N SER A 89 10.94 -0.42 8.19
CA SER A 89 12.33 0.03 8.01
C SER A 89 12.63 1.38 8.68
N TYR A 90 11.60 2.16 8.98
CA TYR A 90 11.71 3.43 9.72
C TYR A 90 11.38 3.29 11.20
N ASN A 91 10.52 2.31 11.55
CA ASN A 91 10.13 2.02 12.92
C ASN A 91 9.65 0.57 13.04
N ASP A 92 10.43 -0.27 13.73
CA ASP A 92 10.16 -1.71 13.92
C ASP A 92 8.77 -1.98 14.53
N LYS A 93 8.23 -1.03 15.31
CA LYS A 93 6.90 -1.17 15.89
C LYS A 93 5.76 -1.15 14.87
N LEU A 94 6.01 -0.68 13.65
CA LEU A 94 5.00 -0.65 12.58
C LEU A 94 4.85 -2.00 11.86
N THR A 95 5.58 -3.03 12.27
CA THR A 95 5.55 -4.36 11.66
C THR A 95 4.26 -5.14 11.97
N PHE A 96 3.52 -4.79 13.03
CA PHE A 96 2.46 -5.66 13.56
C PHE A 96 1.28 -5.92 12.60
N LEU A 97 0.98 -5.01 11.67
CA LEU A 97 -0.07 -5.22 10.66
C LEU A 97 0.28 -6.31 9.63
N CYS A 98 1.54 -6.71 9.56
CA CYS A 98 2.03 -7.72 8.63
C CYS A 98 2.21 -9.09 9.28
N LEU A 99 1.78 -9.25 10.54
CA LEU A 99 1.81 -10.54 11.22
C LEU A 99 0.90 -11.53 10.48
N PRO A 100 1.39 -12.73 10.14
CA PRO A 100 0.57 -13.73 9.51
C PRO A 100 -0.56 -14.16 10.45
N PHE A 101 -1.74 -14.42 9.87
CA PHE A 101 -2.95 -14.85 10.60
C PHE A 101 -3.43 -13.84 11.66
N LEU A 102 -3.17 -12.54 11.47
CA LEU A 102 -3.61 -11.48 12.37
C LEU A 102 -5.14 -11.31 12.34
N PHE A 103 -5.74 -11.48 11.16
CA PHE A 103 -7.17 -11.37 10.93
C PHE A 103 -7.72 -12.65 10.30
N ASP A 104 -8.91 -13.07 10.72
CA ASP A 104 -9.57 -14.27 10.21
C ASP A 104 -10.28 -14.07 8.87
N ASN A 105 -10.71 -12.83 8.59
CA ASN A 105 -11.48 -12.50 7.39
C ASN A 105 -11.50 -10.98 7.13
N TYR A 106 -12.08 -10.60 5.98
CA TYR A 106 -12.22 -9.19 5.56
C TYR A 106 -12.96 -8.33 6.60
N ASP A 107 -14.10 -8.80 7.11
CA ASP A 107 -14.92 -7.99 8.02
C ASP A 107 -14.15 -7.62 9.27
N GLN A 108 -13.43 -8.59 9.85
CA GLN A 108 -12.58 -8.36 11.03
C GLN A 108 -11.42 -7.42 10.70
N ALA A 109 -10.72 -7.63 9.58
CA ALA A 109 -9.62 -6.78 9.14
C ALA A 109 -10.09 -5.33 8.92
N TYR A 110 -11.23 -5.16 8.27
CA TYR A 110 -11.81 -3.86 7.99
C TYR A 110 -12.25 -3.14 9.28
N GLU A 111 -13.01 -3.82 10.17
CA GLU A 111 -13.51 -3.24 11.41
C GLU A 111 -12.37 -2.83 12.37
N VAL A 112 -11.32 -3.65 12.46
CA VAL A 112 -10.24 -3.44 13.45
C VAL A 112 -9.18 -2.48 12.94
N ALA A 113 -8.77 -2.60 11.67
CA ALA A 113 -7.67 -1.81 11.10
C ALA A 113 -8.15 -0.50 10.47
N CYS A 114 -9.33 -0.49 9.83
CA CYS A 114 -9.81 0.66 9.08
C CYS A 114 -10.67 1.64 9.91
N ASP A 115 -11.06 1.29 11.13
CA ASP A 115 -11.76 2.23 12.02
C ASP A 115 -10.81 3.33 12.51
N PRO A 116 -10.98 4.61 12.09
CA PRO A 116 -10.11 5.71 12.49
C PRO A 116 -10.14 6.00 14.00
N ASN A 117 -11.17 5.53 14.71
CA ASN A 117 -11.29 5.65 16.16
C ASN A 117 -10.75 4.42 16.91
N GLY A 118 -10.42 3.36 16.20
CA GLY A 118 -9.92 2.10 16.74
C GLY A 118 -8.59 2.25 17.47
N ALA A 119 -8.35 1.35 18.44
CA ALA A 119 -7.10 1.36 19.21
C ALA A 119 -5.89 1.06 18.33
N LEU A 120 -6.06 0.20 17.32
CA LEU A 120 -5.01 -0.21 16.40
C LEU A 120 -4.61 0.94 15.46
N HIS A 121 -5.61 1.66 14.93
CA HIS A 121 -5.37 2.87 14.14
C HIS A 121 -4.57 3.91 14.94
N LYS A 122 -5.00 4.22 16.16
CA LYS A 122 -4.31 5.21 17.01
C LYS A 122 -2.87 4.80 17.33
N LEU A 123 -2.65 3.52 17.65
CA LEU A 123 -1.32 3.02 17.93
C LEU A 123 -0.40 3.15 16.71
N TYR A 124 -0.87 2.74 15.54
CA TYR A 124 -0.09 2.84 14.31
C TYR A 124 0.20 4.29 13.94
N GLN A 125 -0.82 5.16 14.01
CA GLN A 125 -0.69 6.59 13.75
C GLN A 125 0.34 7.26 14.66
N GLU A 126 0.30 6.94 15.98
CA GLU A 126 1.25 7.51 16.94
C GLU A 126 2.71 7.12 16.61
N GLU A 127 2.95 5.87 16.24
CA GLU A 127 4.30 5.40 15.90
C GLU A 127 4.74 5.91 14.51
N ALA A 128 3.83 6.01 13.54
CA ALA A 128 4.12 6.59 12.22
C ALA A 128 4.50 8.07 12.33
N ASN A 129 3.77 8.86 13.12
CA ASN A 129 4.07 10.28 13.34
C ASN A 129 5.47 10.50 13.91
N LYS A 130 5.94 9.63 14.82
CA LYS A 130 7.30 9.69 15.37
C LYS A 130 8.39 9.47 14.31
N SER A 131 8.02 8.88 13.19
CA SER A 131 8.91 8.54 12.07
C SER A 131 8.78 9.50 10.89
N GLY A 132 7.99 10.59 11.03
CA GLY A 132 7.78 11.59 9.99
C GLY A 132 6.68 11.25 8.98
N PHE A 133 5.81 10.30 9.31
CA PHE A 133 4.70 9.87 8.44
C PHE A 133 3.35 10.09 9.12
N TYR A 134 2.35 10.49 8.32
CA TYR A 134 0.96 10.53 8.75
C TYR A 134 0.14 9.53 7.92
N VAL A 135 -0.59 8.62 8.56
CA VAL A 135 -1.42 7.65 7.85
C VAL A 135 -2.79 8.27 7.58
N LEU A 136 -3.10 8.47 6.31
CA LEU A 136 -4.38 9.01 5.83
C LEU A 136 -5.48 7.94 5.76
N GLY A 137 -5.11 6.67 5.66
CA GLY A 137 -6.06 5.57 5.62
C GLY A 137 -5.39 4.20 5.61
N PHE A 138 -6.16 3.17 5.97
CA PHE A 138 -5.76 1.77 5.99
C PHE A 138 -6.61 0.97 5.01
N PRO A 139 -6.31 1.00 3.71
CA PRO A 139 -7.09 0.22 2.75
C PRO A 139 -6.76 -1.27 2.82
N TYR A 140 -7.81 -2.09 2.69
CA TYR A 140 -7.71 -3.51 2.41
C TYR A 140 -7.35 -3.73 0.95
N LEU A 141 -6.35 -4.54 0.67
CA LEU A 141 -5.88 -4.84 -0.70
C LEU A 141 -6.16 -6.29 -1.15
N GLY A 142 -6.92 -7.04 -0.40
CA GLY A 142 -7.27 -8.43 -0.72
C GLY A 142 -6.52 -9.46 0.13
N ALA A 143 -7.14 -10.62 0.32
CA ALA A 143 -6.49 -11.75 0.97
C ALA A 143 -5.40 -12.34 0.06
N ARG A 144 -4.20 -12.50 0.63
CA ARG A 144 -3.07 -13.03 -0.14
C ARG A 144 -3.17 -14.55 -0.26
N ALA A 145 -2.97 -15.02 -1.48
CA ALA A 145 -2.97 -16.44 -1.83
C ALA A 145 -1.66 -16.81 -2.53
N LEU A 146 -1.30 -18.08 -2.48
CA LEU A 146 -0.14 -18.61 -3.15
C LEU A 146 -0.49 -19.02 -4.58
N THR A 147 0.35 -18.66 -5.56
CA THR A 147 0.39 -19.34 -6.86
C THR A 147 1.72 -20.04 -7.06
N ASN A 148 1.74 -21.19 -7.75
CA ASN A 148 2.97 -21.90 -8.10
C ASN A 148 2.81 -22.82 -9.32
N ASN A 149 3.93 -23.30 -9.87
CA ASN A 149 3.97 -24.19 -11.02
C ASN A 149 4.26 -25.65 -10.70
N ILE A 150 4.55 -25.97 -9.44
CA ILE A 150 5.13 -27.28 -9.06
C ILE A 150 4.04 -28.26 -8.61
N ARG A 151 3.15 -27.83 -7.68
CA ARG A 151 2.13 -28.69 -7.07
C ARG A 151 1.02 -27.92 -6.40
N GLU A 152 -0.11 -28.59 -6.24
CA GLU A 152 -1.17 -28.11 -5.36
C GLU A 152 -0.68 -28.07 -3.91
N VAL A 153 -1.04 -27.00 -3.17
CA VAL A 153 -0.68 -26.81 -1.77
C VAL A 153 -1.95 -26.88 -0.93
N LYS A 154 -2.04 -27.88 -0.06
CA LYS A 154 -3.16 -28.10 0.87
C LYS A 154 -2.74 -28.06 2.33
N THR A 155 -1.47 -28.24 2.60
CA THR A 155 -0.89 -28.29 3.95
C THR A 155 0.42 -27.52 3.97
N ALA A 156 0.89 -27.14 5.17
CA ALA A 156 2.19 -26.52 5.34
C ALA A 156 3.35 -27.40 4.84
N ASP A 157 3.20 -28.74 4.88
CA ASP A 157 4.22 -29.67 4.38
C ASP A 157 4.39 -29.57 2.86
N ASP A 158 3.35 -29.21 2.12
CA ASP A 158 3.41 -29.03 0.68
C ASP A 158 4.21 -27.80 0.26
N MET A 159 4.45 -26.86 1.19
CA MET A 159 5.25 -25.65 0.96
C MET A 159 6.76 -25.94 0.88
N LYS A 160 7.20 -27.02 1.52
CA LYS A 160 8.63 -27.31 1.70
C LYS A 160 9.38 -27.38 0.38
N GLY A 161 10.45 -26.60 0.29
CA GLY A 161 11.37 -26.56 -0.85
C GLY A 161 10.87 -25.81 -2.08
N LEU A 162 9.65 -25.26 -2.08
CA LEU A 162 9.20 -24.36 -3.14
C LEU A 162 10.04 -23.07 -3.13
N LYS A 163 10.44 -22.61 -4.30
CA LYS A 163 11.10 -21.32 -4.47
C LYS A 163 10.02 -20.25 -4.60
N ILE A 164 9.79 -19.52 -3.53
CA ILE A 164 8.70 -18.53 -3.48
C ILE A 164 9.24 -17.11 -3.49
N ARG A 165 8.75 -16.31 -4.43
CA ARG A 165 8.92 -14.86 -4.35
C ARG A 165 8.01 -14.31 -3.26
N VAL A 166 8.56 -13.44 -2.44
CA VAL A 166 7.80 -12.62 -1.49
C VAL A 166 8.08 -11.13 -1.73
N LYS A 167 7.24 -10.24 -1.17
CA LYS A 167 7.53 -8.81 -1.14
C LYS A 167 8.80 -8.53 -0.30
N ASN A 168 9.41 -7.35 -0.47
CA ASN A 168 10.60 -6.94 0.28
C ASN A 168 10.24 -6.62 1.75
N SER A 169 9.97 -7.65 2.53
CA SER A 169 9.51 -7.57 3.92
C SER A 169 10.12 -8.69 4.73
N ASP A 170 10.77 -8.35 5.83
CA ASP A 170 11.37 -9.32 6.75
C ASP A 170 10.32 -10.27 7.32
N MET A 171 9.09 -9.77 7.58
CA MET A 171 8.00 -10.58 8.06
C MET A 171 7.55 -11.61 7.01
N SER A 172 7.43 -11.19 5.74
CA SER A 172 7.09 -12.12 4.65
C SER A 172 8.19 -13.17 4.46
N VAL A 173 9.46 -12.77 4.49
CA VAL A 173 10.60 -13.70 4.43
C VAL A 173 10.52 -14.70 5.58
N ALA A 174 10.38 -14.24 6.81
CA ALA A 174 10.31 -15.10 7.99
C ALA A 174 9.12 -16.07 7.94
N THR A 175 7.96 -15.61 7.45
CA THR A 175 6.74 -16.43 7.33
C THR A 175 6.96 -17.61 6.36
N PHE A 176 7.44 -17.34 5.14
CA PHE A 176 7.63 -18.37 4.13
C PHE A 176 8.86 -19.27 4.41
N ASP A 177 9.88 -18.72 5.07
CA ASP A 177 11.03 -19.52 5.55
C ASP A 177 10.58 -20.52 6.63
N ALA A 178 9.74 -20.08 7.58
CA ALA A 178 9.15 -20.95 8.59
C ALA A 178 8.27 -22.07 8.00
N LEU A 179 7.66 -21.84 6.84
CA LEU A 179 6.93 -22.85 6.07
C LEU A 179 7.85 -23.77 5.27
N GLY A 180 9.16 -23.56 5.32
CA GLY A 180 10.17 -24.38 4.66
C GLY A 180 10.38 -24.09 3.18
N CYS A 181 9.99 -22.89 2.71
CA CYS A 181 10.24 -22.43 1.35
C CYS A 181 11.69 -21.95 1.17
N ASN A 182 12.13 -21.92 -0.10
CA ASN A 182 13.32 -21.17 -0.50
C ASN A 182 12.85 -19.76 -0.93
N VAL A 183 13.03 -18.78 -0.06
CA VAL A 183 12.44 -17.45 -0.23
C VAL A 183 13.33 -16.53 -1.07
N THR A 184 12.72 -15.77 -1.98
CA THR A 184 13.40 -14.76 -2.81
C THR A 184 12.62 -13.46 -2.76
N PRO A 185 13.07 -12.44 -2.01
CA PRO A 185 12.46 -11.10 -2.03
C PRO A 185 12.71 -10.42 -3.38
N LEU A 186 11.66 -9.90 -4.01
CA LEU A 186 11.73 -9.13 -5.28
C LEU A 186 10.66 -8.02 -5.28
N ALA A 187 10.96 -6.91 -5.96
CA ALA A 187 9.99 -5.85 -6.19
C ALA A 187 8.76 -6.37 -6.98
N TYR A 188 7.60 -5.73 -6.80
CA TYR A 188 6.35 -6.17 -7.44
C TYR A 188 6.44 -6.19 -8.97
N SER A 189 7.08 -5.18 -9.58
CA SER A 189 7.28 -5.07 -11.02
C SER A 189 8.12 -6.20 -11.64
N GLU A 190 8.90 -6.93 -10.84
CA GLU A 190 9.80 -7.99 -11.31
C GLU A 190 9.12 -9.38 -11.30
N VAL A 191 7.97 -9.52 -10.62
CA VAL A 191 7.34 -10.81 -10.33
C VAL A 191 7.00 -11.60 -11.58
N TYR A 192 6.29 -10.99 -12.55
CA TYR A 192 5.88 -11.69 -13.77
C TYR A 192 7.08 -12.26 -14.53
N THR A 193 8.13 -11.47 -14.67
CA THR A 193 9.36 -11.90 -15.38
C THR A 193 10.06 -13.03 -14.63
N ALA A 194 10.15 -12.96 -13.31
CA ALA A 194 10.77 -14.00 -12.48
C ALA A 194 10.00 -15.32 -12.56
N LEU A 195 8.67 -15.30 -12.57
CA LEU A 195 7.81 -16.46 -12.78
C LEU A 195 7.97 -17.04 -14.19
N GLN A 196 7.92 -16.18 -15.22
CA GLN A 196 8.05 -16.59 -16.62
C GLN A 196 9.41 -17.24 -16.91
N GLN A 197 10.48 -16.74 -16.30
CA GLN A 197 11.83 -17.27 -16.44
C GLN A 197 12.14 -18.42 -15.49
N ASN A 198 11.20 -18.88 -14.65
CA ASN A 198 11.37 -19.90 -13.64
C ASN A 198 12.52 -19.61 -12.64
N VAL A 199 12.79 -18.36 -12.37
CA VAL A 199 13.70 -17.95 -11.28
C VAL A 199 13.09 -18.34 -9.94
N VAL A 200 11.78 -18.22 -9.82
CA VAL A 200 10.96 -18.70 -8.70
C VAL A 200 9.88 -19.66 -9.19
N ASP A 201 9.43 -20.57 -8.33
CA ASP A 201 8.37 -21.52 -8.63
C ASP A 201 6.97 -20.90 -8.46
N GLY A 202 6.87 -19.91 -7.60
CA GLY A 202 5.61 -19.25 -7.24
C GLY A 202 5.78 -17.93 -6.51
N GLN A 203 4.66 -17.35 -6.13
CA GLN A 203 4.57 -16.08 -5.43
C GLN A 203 3.30 -16.03 -4.58
N ASP A 204 3.19 -15.08 -3.65
CA ASP A 204 1.97 -14.76 -2.93
C ASP A 204 1.46 -13.36 -3.28
N ASN A 205 0.18 -13.24 -3.60
CA ASN A 205 -0.52 -11.99 -3.83
C ASN A 205 -2.04 -12.18 -3.74
N PRO A 206 -2.81 -11.09 -3.54
CA PRO A 206 -4.26 -11.14 -3.66
C PRO A 206 -4.74 -11.56 -5.06
N ALA A 207 -5.95 -12.10 -5.15
CA ALA A 207 -6.54 -12.54 -6.40
C ALA A 207 -6.60 -11.42 -7.47
N ILE A 208 -6.83 -10.17 -7.05
CA ILE A 208 -6.82 -9.01 -7.94
C ILE A 208 -5.47 -8.87 -8.65
N ASN A 209 -4.37 -8.94 -7.90
CA ASN A 209 -3.02 -8.83 -8.45
C ASN A 209 -2.70 -10.02 -9.36
N VAL A 210 -3.16 -11.24 -8.98
CA VAL A 210 -2.99 -12.44 -9.81
C VAL A 210 -3.67 -12.27 -11.18
N VAL A 211 -4.87 -11.69 -11.21
CA VAL A 211 -5.62 -11.44 -12.46
C VAL A 211 -5.02 -10.26 -13.24
N ASN A 212 -4.81 -9.12 -12.60
CA ASN A 212 -4.33 -7.90 -13.25
C ASN A 212 -2.94 -8.08 -13.87
N MET A 213 -2.04 -8.78 -13.19
CA MET A 213 -0.69 -9.08 -13.65
C MET A 213 -0.62 -10.35 -14.51
N LYS A 214 -1.76 -11.00 -14.77
CA LYS A 214 -1.87 -12.22 -15.59
C LYS A 214 -0.96 -13.34 -15.10
N PHE A 215 -0.81 -13.48 -13.78
CA PHE A 215 0.08 -14.51 -13.24
C PHE A 215 -0.35 -15.92 -13.62
N MET A 216 -1.66 -16.16 -13.83
CA MET A 216 -2.14 -17.47 -14.28
C MET A 216 -1.74 -17.85 -15.72
N ASP A 217 -1.22 -16.91 -16.52
CA ASP A 217 -0.59 -17.24 -17.80
C ASP A 217 0.74 -18.01 -17.63
N VAL A 218 1.37 -17.85 -16.47
CA VAL A 218 2.68 -18.42 -16.11
C VAL A 218 2.64 -19.24 -14.82
N GLN A 219 1.45 -19.46 -14.22
CA GLN A 219 1.24 -20.24 -12.99
C GLN A 219 0.11 -21.27 -13.19
N LYS A 220 0.19 -22.42 -12.50
CA LYS A 220 -0.75 -23.54 -12.69
C LYS A 220 -1.68 -23.78 -11.50
N TYR A 221 -1.22 -23.46 -10.30
CA TYR A 221 -1.93 -23.76 -9.07
C TYR A 221 -2.17 -22.46 -8.31
N TYR A 222 -3.37 -22.31 -7.81
CA TYR A 222 -3.77 -21.27 -6.88
C TYR A 222 -4.18 -21.91 -5.56
N SER A 223 -3.67 -21.43 -4.44
CA SER A 223 -3.96 -21.97 -3.11
C SER A 223 -4.21 -20.81 -2.14
N ASP A 224 -5.43 -20.77 -1.61
CA ASP A 224 -5.78 -19.84 -0.53
C ASP A 224 -5.12 -20.31 0.76
N LEU A 225 -4.21 -19.51 1.28
CA LEU A 225 -3.50 -19.80 2.54
C LEU A 225 -4.15 -19.11 3.74
N GLY A 226 -4.95 -18.07 3.53
CA GLY A 226 -5.55 -17.26 4.60
C GLY A 226 -4.54 -16.60 5.53
N HIS A 227 -3.30 -16.43 5.09
CA HIS A 227 -2.19 -16.04 5.95
C HIS A 227 -2.05 -14.52 6.14
N ASP A 228 -2.55 -13.72 5.20
CA ASP A 228 -2.43 -12.25 5.24
C ASP A 228 -3.65 -11.59 4.57
N MET A 229 -4.41 -10.83 5.34
CA MET A 229 -5.51 -9.99 4.85
C MET A 229 -5.03 -8.65 4.29
N ASN A 230 -3.80 -8.55 3.94
CA ASN A 230 -3.10 -7.47 3.26
C ASN A 230 -3.69 -6.07 3.48
N ILE A 231 -3.51 -5.54 4.67
CA ILE A 231 -3.82 -4.13 4.97
C ILE A 231 -2.62 -3.28 4.53
N SER A 232 -2.87 -2.38 3.59
CA SER A 232 -1.91 -1.36 3.19
C SER A 232 -2.15 -0.05 3.93
N ILE A 233 -1.36 0.95 3.62
CA ILE A 233 -1.50 2.30 4.16
C ILE A 233 -1.45 3.32 3.03
N THR A 234 -2.32 4.31 3.09
CA THR A 234 -2.14 5.57 2.36
C THR A 234 -1.46 6.53 3.32
N VAL A 235 -0.21 6.85 3.04
CA VAL A 235 0.69 7.58 3.94
C VAL A 235 1.11 8.91 3.35
N CYS A 236 1.23 9.92 4.23
CA CYS A 236 1.56 11.29 3.88
C CYS A 236 2.83 11.75 4.63
N ASP A 237 3.55 12.71 4.04
CA ASP A 237 4.59 13.47 4.70
C ASP A 237 3.98 14.23 5.89
N TYR A 238 4.44 13.88 7.10
CA TYR A 238 3.93 14.47 8.35
C TYR A 238 4.21 15.98 8.43
N ASP A 239 5.43 16.39 8.11
CA ASP A 239 5.83 17.78 8.26
C ASP A 239 5.12 18.65 7.23
N TRP A 240 5.03 18.21 5.98
CA TRP A 240 4.24 18.92 4.95
C TRP A 240 2.78 19.09 5.39
N LEU A 241 2.14 18.01 5.83
CA LEU A 241 0.74 18.04 6.27
C LEU A 241 0.50 18.97 7.45
N MET A 242 1.38 18.91 8.47
CA MET A 242 1.25 19.75 9.67
C MET A 242 1.55 21.23 9.41
N ASN A 243 2.30 21.55 8.37
CA ASN A 243 2.58 22.93 7.95
C ASN A 243 1.46 23.54 7.10
N LEU A 244 0.49 22.75 6.62
CA LEU A 244 -0.70 23.29 5.95
C LEU A 244 -1.57 24.11 6.94
N PRO A 245 -2.25 25.17 6.48
CA PRO A 245 -3.37 25.76 7.20
C PRO A 245 -4.39 24.70 7.64
N GLU A 246 -5.00 24.90 8.80
CA GLU A 246 -5.89 23.90 9.42
C GLU A 246 -7.02 23.43 8.49
N ASP A 247 -7.63 24.38 7.77
CA ASP A 247 -8.69 24.09 6.80
C ASP A 247 -8.22 23.19 5.64
N LEU A 248 -7.02 23.42 5.12
CA LEU A 248 -6.44 22.58 4.06
C LEU A 248 -5.98 21.21 4.58
N ARG A 249 -5.40 21.19 5.78
CA ARG A 249 -5.02 19.93 6.44
C ARG A 249 -6.22 19.02 6.66
N ASP A 250 -7.33 19.58 7.15
CA ASP A 250 -8.57 18.83 7.38
C ASP A 250 -9.16 18.26 6.08
N ILE A 251 -9.07 19.01 4.97
CA ILE A 251 -9.45 18.51 3.64
C ILE A 251 -8.59 17.31 3.24
N VAL A 252 -7.27 17.39 3.40
CA VAL A 252 -6.36 16.30 3.04
C VAL A 252 -6.63 15.06 3.90
N ILE A 253 -6.80 15.21 5.21
CA ILE A 253 -7.10 14.10 6.12
C ILE A 253 -8.43 13.45 5.76
N THR A 254 -9.49 14.25 5.64
CA THR A 254 -10.83 13.74 5.29
C THR A 254 -10.85 13.02 3.94
N GLY A 255 -10.23 13.62 2.92
CA GLY A 255 -10.12 12.99 1.60
C GLY A 255 -9.32 11.69 1.63
N GLY A 256 -8.25 11.65 2.41
CA GLY A 256 -7.45 10.44 2.61
C GLY A 256 -8.22 9.30 3.27
N GLU A 257 -9.00 9.59 4.32
CA GLU A 257 -9.87 8.59 4.96
C GLU A 257 -10.95 8.06 4.01
N LEU A 258 -11.62 8.95 3.28
CA LEU A 258 -12.72 8.59 2.39
C LEU A 258 -12.24 7.81 1.15
N TYR A 259 -11.22 8.29 0.48
CA TYR A 259 -10.80 7.81 -0.83
C TYR A 259 -9.51 6.98 -0.76
N GLY A 260 -8.55 7.39 0.03
CA GLY A 260 -7.29 6.68 0.26
C GLY A 260 -7.42 5.47 1.19
N GLY A 261 -8.48 5.38 1.98
CA GLY A 261 -8.77 4.26 2.89
C GLY A 261 -10.03 3.50 2.48
N LYS A 262 -11.19 4.09 2.73
CA LYS A 262 -12.50 3.41 2.63
C LYS A 262 -12.84 2.99 1.20
N GLN A 263 -12.79 3.91 0.22
CA GLN A 263 -13.14 3.59 -1.16
C GLN A 263 -12.25 2.48 -1.74
N ILE A 264 -10.92 2.58 -1.52
CA ILE A 264 -9.99 1.54 -1.98
C ILE A 264 -10.38 0.17 -1.40
N SER A 265 -10.70 0.10 -0.10
CA SER A 265 -11.10 -1.15 0.56
C SER A 265 -12.37 -1.76 -0.03
N GLU A 266 -13.42 -0.94 -0.20
CA GLU A 266 -14.72 -1.38 -0.71
C GLU A 266 -14.62 -1.85 -2.18
N GLU A 267 -13.91 -1.10 -3.02
CA GLU A 267 -13.68 -1.49 -4.43
C GLU A 267 -12.80 -2.74 -4.54
N THR A 268 -11.75 -2.84 -3.70
CA THR A 268 -10.88 -4.02 -3.68
C THR A 268 -11.66 -5.26 -3.31
N TYR A 269 -12.45 -5.21 -2.23
CA TYR A 269 -13.25 -6.35 -1.80
C TYR A 269 -14.23 -6.79 -2.90
N ALA A 270 -14.95 -5.84 -3.51
CA ALA A 270 -15.88 -6.14 -4.60
C ALA A 270 -15.17 -6.77 -5.82
N GLN A 271 -14.02 -6.22 -6.23
CA GLN A 271 -13.24 -6.73 -7.36
C GLN A 271 -12.61 -8.09 -7.05
N GLU A 272 -12.15 -8.32 -5.83
CA GLU A 272 -11.58 -9.61 -5.40
C GLU A 272 -12.59 -10.75 -5.56
N GLN A 273 -13.87 -10.52 -5.18
CA GLN A 273 -14.92 -11.53 -5.32
C GLN A 273 -15.19 -11.89 -6.80
N GLU A 274 -15.00 -10.95 -7.72
CA GLU A 274 -15.09 -11.22 -9.16
C GLU A 274 -13.85 -11.95 -9.68
N CYS A 275 -12.65 -11.53 -9.26
CA CYS A 275 -11.40 -12.19 -9.64
C CYS A 275 -11.36 -13.66 -9.21
N LEU A 276 -11.82 -13.99 -8.00
CA LEU A 276 -11.89 -15.35 -7.49
C LEU A 276 -12.81 -16.28 -8.31
N LYS A 277 -13.73 -15.73 -9.10
CA LYS A 277 -14.57 -16.53 -10.02
C LYS A 277 -13.85 -16.86 -11.34
N THR A 278 -12.76 -16.17 -11.64
CA THR A 278 -12.02 -16.30 -12.90
C THR A 278 -10.76 -17.15 -12.76
N ILE A 279 -10.25 -17.34 -11.55
CA ILE A 279 -9.12 -18.21 -11.21
C ILE A 279 -9.61 -19.63 -10.99
#